data_c83e280d41b55aba390430f7fdf00340
#
_entry.id   c83e280d41b55aba390430f7fdf00340
#
_cell.length_a   1.000
_cell.length_b   1.000
_cell.length_c   1.000
_cell.angle_alpha   90.00
_cell.angle_beta   90.00
_cell.angle_gamma   90.00
#
_symmetry.space_group_name_H-M   'P 1'
#
loop_
_entity.id
_entity.type
_entity.pdbx_description
1 polymer ?
#
loop_
_entity_poly.entity_id
_entity_poly.type
_entity_poly.pdbx_seq_one_letter_code
_entity_poly.pdbx_strand_id
1 'polypeptide(L)'
;MNTSIPNNDIPRLLRNLIRIGTVAEVDLDSATCRVNTGGNVTDWLHWLTSRAGRARSWWAPSAGEQVLLFCLGGELDTAFVMPGIFSDEFPAPSASAEAVHVTFPDGAVIEYEPKTGALLATGIKSATVNALDKVAVTAPDITCTAKTRITLDTPEVVCTHKLTTGSLEVKQGGTLTGNLTHSGGSLTSNGVVVHTHKHGGVQTGGGQTQVPS
;
A
#
# COMPACT_ATOMS: atom_id res chain seq x y z
N MET A 1 -5.87 0.26 -55.90
CA MET A 1 -5.60 1.65 -56.26
C MET A 1 -4.28 2.05 -55.60
N ASN A 2 -3.25 2.28 -56.42
CA ASN A 2 -1.92 2.67 -55.93
C ASN A 2 -1.92 4.20 -55.80
N THR A 3 -2.31 4.72 -54.65
CA THR A 3 -2.22 6.16 -54.36
C THR A 3 -0.78 6.49 -54.06
N SER A 4 0.00 6.86 -55.07
CA SER A 4 1.34 7.42 -54.90
C SER A 4 1.21 8.73 -54.10
N ILE A 5 1.76 8.76 -52.89
CA ILE A 5 1.86 9.98 -52.08
C ILE A 5 2.62 11.03 -52.90
N PRO A 6 2.10 12.25 -53.09
CA PRO A 6 2.83 13.29 -53.79
C PRO A 6 4.16 13.58 -53.11
N ASN A 7 5.25 13.70 -53.85
CA ASN A 7 6.60 13.91 -53.35
C ASN A 7 6.69 15.15 -52.43
N ASN A 8 5.81 16.12 -52.57
CA ASN A 8 5.76 17.33 -51.73
C ASN A 8 5.20 17.08 -50.33
N ASP A 9 4.47 15.98 -50.10
CA ASP A 9 3.89 15.66 -48.76
C ASP A 9 4.84 14.84 -47.89
N ILE A 10 5.80 14.14 -48.49
CA ILE A 10 6.74 13.30 -47.75
C ILE A 10 7.47 14.06 -46.62
N PRO A 11 8.02 15.29 -46.83
CA PRO A 11 8.67 16.03 -45.76
C PRO A 11 7.71 16.43 -44.60
N ARG A 12 6.44 16.67 -44.91
CA ARG A 12 5.39 16.96 -43.91
C ARG A 12 5.09 15.73 -43.09
N LEU A 13 4.83 14.60 -43.72
CA LEU A 13 4.53 13.33 -43.07
C LEU A 13 5.69 12.86 -42.16
N LEU A 14 6.94 12.98 -42.64
CA LEU A 14 8.12 12.64 -41.86
C LEU A 14 8.24 13.50 -40.60
N ARG A 15 8.00 14.81 -40.69
CA ARG A 15 8.04 15.71 -39.53
C ARG A 15 6.93 15.46 -38.54
N ASN A 16 5.85 14.85 -38.98
CA ASN A 16 4.68 14.56 -38.15
C ASN A 16 4.71 13.17 -37.50
N LEU A 17 5.65 12.28 -37.88
CA LEU A 17 5.71 10.90 -37.33
C LEU A 17 5.79 10.89 -35.79
N ILE A 18 6.56 11.81 -35.22
CA ILE A 18 6.69 11.97 -33.78
C ILE A 18 6.49 13.44 -33.45
N ARG A 19 5.58 13.73 -32.54
CA ARG A 19 5.29 15.09 -32.10
C ARG A 19 5.23 15.15 -30.57
N ILE A 20 5.56 16.30 -30.03
CA ILE A 20 5.30 16.62 -28.63
C ILE A 20 3.96 17.34 -28.51
N GLY A 21 3.26 17.10 -27.42
CA GLY A 21 2.02 17.77 -27.11
C GLY A 21 1.72 17.81 -25.62
N THR A 22 0.59 18.43 -25.28
CA THR A 22 0.08 18.52 -23.91
C THR A 22 -1.34 17.99 -23.90
N VAL A 23 -1.65 17.12 -22.96
CA VAL A 23 -3.01 16.56 -22.81
C VAL A 23 -4.02 17.68 -22.54
N ALA A 24 -5.03 17.78 -23.38
CA ALA A 24 -6.11 18.77 -23.28
C ALA A 24 -7.27 18.23 -22.46
N GLU A 25 -7.72 17.01 -22.77
CA GLU A 25 -8.89 16.36 -22.20
C GLU A 25 -8.63 14.85 -22.08
N VAL A 26 -9.24 14.21 -21.08
CA VAL A 26 -9.16 12.75 -20.86
C VAL A 26 -10.58 12.19 -20.74
N ASP A 27 -10.89 11.16 -21.50
CA ASP A 27 -12.09 10.35 -21.36
C ASP A 27 -11.70 9.00 -20.73
N LEU A 28 -12.04 8.83 -19.45
CA LEU A 28 -11.70 7.64 -18.68
C LEU A 28 -12.52 6.41 -19.08
N ASP A 29 -13.74 6.61 -19.56
CA ASP A 29 -14.65 5.53 -19.95
C ASP A 29 -14.20 4.85 -21.25
N SER A 30 -13.76 5.63 -22.23
CA SER A 30 -13.24 5.13 -23.50
C SER A 30 -11.73 4.87 -23.49
N ALA A 31 -11.02 5.24 -22.40
CA ALA A 31 -9.57 5.18 -22.28
C ALA A 31 -8.87 5.94 -23.42
N THR A 32 -9.30 7.17 -23.68
CA THR A 32 -8.75 8.05 -24.70
C THR A 32 -8.47 9.45 -24.15
N CYS A 33 -7.62 10.19 -24.84
CA CYS A 33 -7.34 11.59 -24.51
C CYS A 33 -7.19 12.41 -25.80
N ARG A 34 -7.37 13.73 -25.68
CA ARG A 34 -7.08 14.71 -26.73
C ARG A 34 -5.82 15.48 -26.37
N VAL A 35 -5.05 15.84 -27.36
CA VAL A 35 -3.73 16.45 -27.16
C VAL A 35 -3.59 17.72 -27.98
N ASN A 36 -3.15 18.80 -27.34
CA ASN A 36 -2.72 20.02 -27.99
C ASN A 36 -1.32 19.82 -28.57
N THR A 37 -1.16 19.98 -29.90
CA THR A 37 0.14 19.85 -30.56
C THR A 37 0.27 20.82 -31.73
N GLY A 38 1.27 21.72 -31.70
CA GLY A 38 1.56 22.66 -32.79
C GLY A 38 0.39 23.54 -33.20
N GLY A 39 -0.46 23.97 -32.26
CA GLY A 39 -1.62 24.81 -32.49
C GLY A 39 -2.91 24.04 -32.87
N ASN A 40 -2.88 22.73 -32.96
CA ASN A 40 -4.01 21.86 -33.21
C ASN A 40 -4.38 21.06 -31.96
N VAL A 41 -5.66 20.72 -31.82
CA VAL A 41 -6.15 19.70 -30.87
C VAL A 41 -6.47 18.45 -31.68
N THR A 42 -5.96 17.30 -31.21
CA THR A 42 -6.25 16.01 -31.85
C THR A 42 -7.72 15.60 -31.65
N ASP A 43 -8.16 14.63 -32.38
CA ASP A 43 -9.32 13.84 -31.99
C ASP A 43 -8.96 12.92 -30.80
N TRP A 44 -9.90 12.09 -30.35
CA TRP A 44 -9.71 11.15 -29.25
C TRP A 44 -8.73 10.04 -29.63
N LEU A 45 -7.62 9.95 -28.92
CA LEU A 45 -6.51 9.03 -29.16
C LEU A 45 -6.31 8.11 -27.96
N HIS A 46 -5.98 6.85 -28.21
CA HIS A 46 -5.59 5.94 -27.15
C HIS A 46 -4.17 6.25 -26.63
N TRP A 47 -4.00 6.20 -25.30
CA TRP A 47 -2.66 6.27 -24.71
C TRP A 47 -2.03 4.89 -24.55
N LEU A 48 -0.70 4.85 -24.59
CA LEU A 48 0.09 3.65 -24.34
C LEU A 48 0.18 3.41 -22.82
N THR A 49 0.08 2.15 -22.44
CA THR A 49 0.26 1.67 -21.06
C THR A 49 1.30 0.55 -21.02
N SER A 50 1.83 0.23 -19.84
CA SER A 50 2.83 -0.83 -19.70
C SER A 50 2.30 -2.21 -20.13
N ARG A 51 1.03 -2.51 -19.90
CA ARG A 51 0.40 -3.79 -20.26
C ARG A 51 -1.07 -3.59 -20.65
N ALA A 52 -1.46 -4.11 -21.83
CA ALA A 52 -2.82 -4.01 -22.38
C ALA A 52 -3.36 -5.35 -22.88
N GLY A 53 -2.83 -6.49 -22.39
CA GLY A 53 -3.29 -7.85 -22.75
C GLY A 53 -4.20 -8.45 -21.67
N ARG A 54 -4.03 -9.76 -21.37
CA ARG A 54 -4.74 -10.44 -20.27
C ARG A 54 -4.37 -9.83 -18.91
N ALA A 55 -3.10 -9.50 -18.67
CA ALA A 55 -2.68 -8.60 -17.61
C ALA A 55 -2.74 -7.16 -18.14
N ARG A 56 -3.31 -6.24 -17.38
CA ARG A 56 -3.51 -4.84 -17.76
C ARG A 56 -3.02 -3.93 -16.65
N SER A 57 -2.36 -2.85 -17.03
CA SER A 57 -2.06 -1.74 -16.13
C SER A 57 -2.95 -0.55 -16.49
N TRP A 58 -3.41 0.17 -15.47
CA TRP A 58 -4.20 1.37 -15.63
C TRP A 58 -3.50 2.53 -14.93
N TRP A 59 -3.13 3.53 -15.73
CA TRP A 59 -2.61 4.80 -15.26
C TRP A 59 -2.96 5.84 -16.32
N ALA A 60 -4.05 6.55 -16.08
CA ALA A 60 -4.54 7.56 -17.01
C ALA A 60 -3.63 8.79 -17.01
N PRO A 61 -3.38 9.41 -18.18
CA PRO A 61 -2.70 10.68 -18.23
C PRO A 61 -3.54 11.78 -17.59
N SER A 62 -2.90 12.86 -17.18
CA SER A 62 -3.54 14.03 -16.59
C SER A 62 -3.65 15.17 -17.62
N ALA A 63 -4.71 15.97 -17.55
CA ALA A 63 -4.77 17.22 -18.31
C ALA A 63 -3.58 18.10 -17.90
N GLY A 64 -2.92 18.73 -18.89
CA GLY A 64 -1.67 19.48 -18.70
C GLY A 64 -0.40 18.62 -18.83
N GLU A 65 -0.50 17.29 -18.80
CA GLU A 65 0.67 16.40 -18.92
C GLU A 65 1.31 16.49 -20.31
N GLN A 66 2.64 16.58 -20.33
CA GLN A 66 3.42 16.60 -21.55
C GLN A 66 3.65 15.18 -22.08
N VAL A 67 3.35 14.97 -23.35
CA VAL A 67 3.30 13.64 -23.98
C VAL A 67 3.97 13.63 -25.36
N LEU A 68 4.35 12.42 -25.82
CA LEU A 68 4.67 12.18 -27.21
C LEU A 68 3.47 11.60 -27.96
N LEU A 69 3.32 12.02 -29.21
CA LEU A 69 2.41 11.46 -30.18
C LEU A 69 3.19 10.64 -31.21
N PHE A 70 2.86 9.38 -31.37
CA PHE A 70 3.33 8.53 -32.46
C PHE A 70 2.26 8.48 -33.53
N CYS A 71 2.44 9.28 -34.60
CA CYS A 71 1.48 9.43 -35.67
C CYS A 71 1.80 8.43 -36.80
N LEU A 72 0.97 7.41 -36.97
CA LEU A 72 1.18 6.41 -38.00
C LEU A 72 1.05 7.06 -39.39
N GLY A 73 2.06 6.91 -40.23
CA GLY A 73 2.12 7.56 -41.53
C GLY A 73 2.18 9.09 -41.50
N GLY A 74 2.44 9.70 -40.31
CA GLY A 74 2.49 11.16 -40.13
C GLY A 74 1.11 11.82 -40.00
N GLU A 75 0.05 11.06 -39.80
CA GLU A 75 -1.34 11.55 -39.64
C GLU A 75 -1.76 11.53 -38.18
N LEU A 76 -2.33 12.65 -37.71
CA LEU A 76 -2.73 12.83 -36.30
C LEU A 76 -3.91 11.92 -35.91
N ASP A 77 -4.80 11.62 -36.82
CA ASP A 77 -6.00 10.81 -36.58
C ASP A 77 -5.69 9.34 -36.26
N THR A 78 -4.47 8.90 -36.58
CA THR A 78 -3.99 7.52 -36.33
C THR A 78 -2.91 7.46 -35.25
N ALA A 79 -2.79 8.50 -34.46
CA ALA A 79 -1.73 8.60 -33.47
C ALA A 79 -2.05 7.80 -32.18
N PHE A 80 -0.98 7.44 -31.48
CA PHE A 80 -1.01 6.95 -30.11
C PHE A 80 -0.28 7.93 -29.20
N VAL A 81 -0.78 8.08 -27.99
CA VAL A 81 -0.22 8.99 -26.99
C VAL A 81 0.69 8.22 -26.03
N MET A 82 1.93 8.66 -25.86
CA MET A 82 2.86 8.14 -24.86
C MET A 82 3.03 9.18 -23.75
N PRO A 83 2.43 8.98 -22.57
CA PRO A 83 2.60 9.82 -21.38
C PRO A 83 4.01 9.75 -20.80
N GLY A 84 4.33 10.65 -19.83
CA GLY A 84 5.49 10.53 -18.97
C GLY A 84 6.68 11.41 -19.34
N ILE A 85 6.46 12.62 -19.83
CA ILE A 85 7.50 13.64 -20.00
C ILE A 85 7.36 14.66 -18.87
N PHE A 86 8.41 14.83 -18.06
CA PHE A 86 8.46 15.88 -17.04
C PHE A 86 8.41 17.28 -17.67
N SER A 87 7.70 18.18 -17.02
CA SER A 87 7.52 19.56 -17.46
C SER A 87 7.62 20.52 -16.27
N ASP A 88 7.57 21.82 -16.51
CA ASP A 88 7.54 22.82 -15.43
C ASP A 88 6.28 22.71 -14.57
N GLU A 89 5.18 22.25 -15.14
CA GLU A 89 3.92 22.02 -14.42
C GLU A 89 3.95 20.70 -13.62
N PHE A 90 4.59 19.67 -14.15
CA PHE A 90 4.77 18.36 -13.51
C PHE A 90 6.27 17.99 -13.46
N PRO A 91 7.04 18.58 -12.53
CA PRO A 91 8.46 18.31 -12.40
C PRO A 91 8.74 16.91 -11.86
N ALA A 92 9.97 16.42 -12.05
CA ALA A 92 10.39 15.14 -11.49
C ALA A 92 10.22 15.10 -9.97
N PRO A 93 9.55 14.08 -9.41
CA PRO A 93 9.27 14.03 -7.98
C PRO A 93 10.45 13.56 -7.12
N SER A 94 11.51 13.05 -7.74
CA SER A 94 12.73 12.58 -7.07
C SER A 94 13.97 12.89 -7.88
N ALA A 95 15.11 13.01 -7.19
CA ALA A 95 16.45 13.15 -7.78
C ALA A 95 17.35 11.94 -7.47
N SER A 96 16.80 10.85 -6.90
CA SER A 96 17.57 9.62 -6.68
C SER A 96 17.89 8.94 -8.01
N ALA A 97 19.13 8.48 -8.15
CA ALA A 97 19.55 7.73 -9.33
C ALA A 97 19.08 6.28 -9.35
N GLU A 98 18.64 5.74 -8.20
CA GLU A 98 18.38 4.31 -8.01
C GLU A 98 16.95 4.00 -7.55
N ALA A 99 16.24 4.99 -6.97
CA ALA A 99 14.91 4.78 -6.43
C ALA A 99 13.86 4.52 -7.52
N VAL A 100 12.91 3.65 -7.19
CA VAL A 100 11.59 3.63 -7.83
C VAL A 100 10.64 4.44 -6.96
N HIS A 101 10.15 5.56 -7.49
CA HIS A 101 9.36 6.55 -6.76
C HIS A 101 8.05 6.85 -7.50
N VAL A 102 6.95 6.81 -6.80
CA VAL A 102 5.62 7.16 -7.30
C VAL A 102 4.96 8.12 -6.32
N THR A 103 4.62 9.31 -6.79
CA THR A 103 3.83 10.31 -6.04
C THR A 103 2.42 10.37 -6.61
N PHE A 104 1.42 10.39 -5.74
CA PHE A 104 0.00 10.50 -6.11
C PHE A 104 -0.52 11.93 -5.88
N PRO A 105 -1.64 12.32 -6.56
CA PRO A 105 -2.19 13.68 -6.45
C PRO A 105 -2.61 14.08 -5.04
N ASP A 106 -2.92 13.12 -4.16
CA ASP A 106 -3.28 13.34 -2.75
C ASP A 106 -2.07 13.42 -1.80
N GLY A 107 -0.85 13.37 -2.35
CA GLY A 107 0.42 13.40 -1.60
C GLY A 107 0.87 12.04 -1.06
N ALA A 108 0.15 10.95 -1.38
CA ALA A 108 0.64 9.61 -1.06
C ALA A 108 1.88 9.28 -1.88
N VAL A 109 2.81 8.51 -1.29
CA VAL A 109 4.07 8.09 -1.92
C VAL A 109 4.28 6.60 -1.74
N ILE A 110 4.71 5.93 -2.81
CA ILE A 110 5.27 4.57 -2.79
C ILE A 110 6.69 4.66 -3.34
N GLU A 111 7.67 4.22 -2.53
CA GLU A 111 9.08 4.31 -2.89
C GLU A 111 9.84 3.05 -2.44
N TYR A 112 10.77 2.61 -3.26
CA TYR A 112 11.86 1.74 -2.84
C TYR A 112 13.19 2.42 -3.17
N GLU A 113 13.98 2.71 -2.12
CA GLU A 113 15.29 3.35 -2.23
C GLU A 113 16.40 2.31 -1.93
N PRO A 114 17.11 1.80 -2.95
CA PRO A 114 18.16 0.79 -2.77
C PRO A 114 19.30 1.23 -1.87
N LYS A 115 19.64 2.52 -1.87
CA LYS A 115 20.73 3.08 -1.06
C LYS A 115 20.50 2.89 0.45
N THR A 116 19.27 2.93 0.89
CA THR A 116 18.87 2.69 2.28
C THR A 116 18.27 1.31 2.49
N GLY A 117 17.90 0.60 1.42
CA GLY A 117 17.17 -0.66 1.44
C GLY A 117 15.74 -0.52 1.94
N ALA A 118 15.16 0.69 1.91
CA ALA A 118 13.84 0.97 2.48
C ALA A 118 12.74 0.89 1.43
N LEU A 119 11.68 0.14 1.75
CA LEU A 119 10.39 0.20 1.06
C LEU A 119 9.42 1.05 1.89
N LEU A 120 8.85 2.08 1.30
CA LEU A 120 8.00 3.06 1.94
C LEU A 120 6.65 3.17 1.24
N ALA A 121 5.57 3.18 2.01
CA ALA A 121 4.24 3.61 1.58
C ALA A 121 3.68 4.58 2.63
N THR A 122 3.55 5.85 2.29
CA THR A 122 3.12 6.92 3.21
C THR A 122 2.02 7.77 2.61
N GLY A 123 1.34 8.57 3.47
CA GLY A 123 0.24 9.43 3.04
C GLY A 123 -1.05 8.70 2.67
N ILE A 124 -1.06 7.38 2.67
CA ILE A 124 -2.23 6.57 2.34
C ILE A 124 -3.27 6.61 3.48
N LYS A 125 -4.54 6.68 3.13
CA LYS A 125 -5.64 6.68 4.12
C LYS A 125 -5.95 5.29 4.66
N SER A 126 -5.81 4.26 3.84
CA SER A 126 -6.07 2.87 4.21
C SER A 126 -5.23 1.91 3.38
N ALA A 127 -4.86 0.78 3.98
CA ALA A 127 -4.26 -0.34 3.28
C ALA A 127 -5.05 -1.62 3.60
N THR A 128 -5.36 -2.41 2.59
CA THR A 128 -6.05 -3.69 2.73
C THR A 128 -5.28 -4.76 1.98
N VAL A 129 -4.98 -5.86 2.66
CA VAL A 129 -4.35 -7.04 2.08
C VAL A 129 -5.26 -8.24 2.26
N ASN A 130 -5.79 -8.78 1.16
CA ASN A 130 -6.58 -10.00 1.14
C ASN A 130 -5.81 -11.09 0.39
N ALA A 131 -5.51 -12.19 1.07
CA ALA A 131 -4.88 -13.37 0.47
C ALA A 131 -5.79 -14.57 0.66
N LEU A 132 -5.87 -15.45 -0.34
CA LEU A 132 -6.71 -16.67 -0.25
C LEU A 132 -6.12 -17.69 0.73
N ASP A 133 -4.80 -17.82 0.77
CA ASP A 133 -4.14 -18.86 1.54
C ASP A 133 -3.34 -18.32 2.72
N LYS A 134 -2.44 -17.36 2.50
CA LYS A 134 -1.47 -16.96 3.52
C LYS A 134 -0.94 -15.54 3.33
N VAL A 135 -0.76 -14.82 4.44
CA VAL A 135 0.12 -13.65 4.55
C VAL A 135 1.26 -14.00 5.52
N ALA A 136 2.50 -13.83 5.11
CA ALA A 136 3.67 -14.06 5.95
C ALA A 136 4.50 -12.78 6.04
N VAL A 137 4.86 -12.39 7.27
CA VAL A 137 5.76 -11.26 7.54
C VAL A 137 6.93 -11.80 8.34
N THR A 138 8.16 -11.56 7.90
CA THR A 138 9.38 -12.04 8.54
C THR A 138 10.39 -10.91 8.63
N ALA A 139 10.79 -10.56 9.83
CA ALA A 139 11.85 -9.59 10.10
C ALA A 139 12.43 -9.87 11.51
N PRO A 140 13.67 -9.42 11.82
CA PRO A 140 14.19 -9.45 13.18
C PRO A 140 13.33 -8.68 14.18
N ASP A 141 12.67 -7.60 13.74
CA ASP A 141 11.75 -6.80 14.53
C ASP A 141 10.50 -6.45 13.72
N ILE A 142 9.32 -6.61 14.31
CA ILE A 142 8.02 -6.28 13.71
C ILE A 142 7.25 -5.42 14.70
N THR A 143 6.97 -4.16 14.34
CA THR A 143 6.20 -3.23 15.14
C THR A 143 4.84 -2.96 14.52
N CYS A 144 3.77 -3.19 15.30
CA CYS A 144 2.41 -2.83 14.94
C CYS A 144 1.90 -1.73 15.88
N THR A 145 1.72 -0.51 15.39
CA THR A 145 1.25 0.63 16.19
C THR A 145 -0.15 1.05 15.77
N ALA A 146 -1.07 1.10 16.71
CA ALA A 146 -2.43 1.60 16.49
C ALA A 146 -2.83 2.56 17.61
N LYS A 147 -3.49 3.67 17.26
CA LYS A 147 -3.97 4.65 18.26
C LYS A 147 -5.16 4.12 19.08
N THR A 148 -5.96 3.23 18.51
CA THR A 148 -7.22 2.77 19.13
C THR A 148 -7.19 1.29 19.43
N ARG A 149 -6.90 0.43 18.47
CA ARG A 149 -7.04 -1.02 18.62
C ARG A 149 -6.27 -1.78 17.55
N ILE A 150 -5.71 -2.92 17.95
CA ILE A 150 -5.31 -4.02 17.06
C ILE A 150 -6.26 -5.18 17.35
N THR A 151 -6.92 -5.71 16.33
CA THR A 151 -7.83 -6.87 16.44
C THR A 151 -7.18 -8.07 15.77
N LEU A 152 -7.08 -9.17 16.51
CA LEU A 152 -6.68 -10.48 16.00
C LEU A 152 -7.92 -11.37 16.07
N ASP A 153 -8.67 -11.44 14.98
CA ASP A 153 -9.90 -12.24 14.88
C ASP A 153 -9.54 -13.60 14.29
N THR A 154 -9.25 -14.56 15.16
CA THR A 154 -8.78 -15.89 14.82
C THR A 154 -9.11 -16.89 15.94
N PRO A 155 -9.35 -18.18 15.65
CA PRO A 155 -9.49 -19.21 16.66
C PRO A 155 -8.29 -19.35 17.60
N GLU A 156 -7.08 -19.04 17.13
CA GLU A 156 -5.85 -19.20 17.92
C GLU A 156 -4.84 -18.09 17.64
N VAL A 157 -4.18 -17.59 18.69
CA VAL A 157 -2.98 -16.74 18.63
C VAL A 157 -1.87 -17.43 19.40
N VAL A 158 -0.75 -17.75 18.74
CA VAL A 158 0.40 -18.44 19.34
C VAL A 158 1.55 -17.48 19.59
N CYS A 159 1.94 -17.31 20.87
CA CYS A 159 3.17 -16.63 21.28
C CYS A 159 4.16 -17.70 21.74
N THR A 160 5.16 -18.04 20.91
CA THR A 160 6.08 -19.17 21.18
C THR A 160 7.06 -18.94 22.32
N HIS A 161 7.31 -17.70 22.69
CA HIS A 161 8.26 -17.38 23.76
C HIS A 161 7.60 -16.60 24.90
N LYS A 162 7.48 -15.28 24.78
CA LYS A 162 7.01 -14.41 25.86
C LYS A 162 5.94 -13.45 25.36
N LEU A 163 4.86 -13.35 26.10
CA LEU A 163 3.88 -12.27 25.97
C LEU A 163 4.08 -11.26 27.10
N THR A 164 4.29 -9.98 26.78
CA THR A 164 4.32 -8.87 27.74
C THR A 164 3.13 -7.97 27.43
N THR A 165 2.31 -7.70 28.45
CA THR A 165 1.12 -6.88 28.33
C THR A 165 0.94 -6.02 29.59
N GLY A 166 0.33 -4.84 29.45
CA GLY A 166 0.02 -3.96 30.58
C GLY A 166 -1.15 -4.48 31.42
N SER A 167 -2.12 -5.14 30.80
CA SER A 167 -3.25 -5.81 31.44
C SER A 167 -3.69 -7.02 30.63
N LEU A 168 -4.30 -8.01 31.31
CA LEU A 168 -4.85 -9.20 30.68
C LEU A 168 -6.29 -9.40 31.15
N GLU A 169 -7.23 -9.52 30.20
CA GLU A 169 -8.61 -9.91 30.47
C GLU A 169 -8.89 -11.23 29.73
N VAL A 170 -9.28 -12.27 30.48
CA VAL A 170 -9.65 -13.60 29.97
C VAL A 170 -11.13 -13.83 30.27
N LYS A 171 -12.01 -13.79 29.26
CA LYS A 171 -13.48 -13.81 29.45
C LYS A 171 -14.05 -15.20 29.64
N GLN A 172 -13.47 -16.23 29.04
CA GLN A 172 -14.02 -17.58 28.97
C GLN A 172 -13.21 -18.63 29.72
N GLY A 173 -12.18 -18.19 30.48
CA GLY A 173 -11.29 -19.10 31.21
C GLY A 173 -10.10 -19.56 30.36
N GLY A 174 -9.26 -20.39 30.95
CA GLY A 174 -8.03 -20.90 30.37
C GLY A 174 -7.26 -21.78 31.32
N THR A 175 -6.16 -22.37 30.87
CA THR A 175 -5.26 -23.19 31.68
C THR A 175 -3.93 -22.49 31.82
N LEU A 176 -3.39 -22.43 33.06
CA LEU A 176 -2.05 -21.99 33.34
C LEU A 176 -1.23 -23.22 33.73
N THR A 177 -0.18 -23.53 33.01
CA THR A 177 0.72 -24.63 33.28
C THR A 177 2.11 -24.06 33.65
N GLY A 178 2.72 -24.56 34.73
CA GLY A 178 3.97 -24.07 35.26
C GLY A 178 3.81 -23.16 36.47
N ASN A 179 4.87 -22.49 36.85
CA ASN A 179 4.85 -21.62 38.03
C ASN A 179 4.27 -20.25 37.71
N LEU A 180 3.33 -19.79 38.54
CA LEU A 180 2.79 -18.45 38.51
C LEU A 180 3.33 -17.68 39.76
N THR A 181 4.11 -16.62 39.50
CA THR A 181 4.56 -15.73 40.59
C THR A 181 3.73 -14.45 40.52
N HIS A 182 3.03 -14.13 41.61
CA HIS A 182 2.33 -12.87 41.81
C HIS A 182 3.12 -11.98 42.75
N SER A 183 3.42 -10.74 42.34
CA SER A 183 4.12 -9.75 43.20
C SER A 183 3.45 -8.38 43.02
N GLY A 184 3.25 -7.68 44.13
CA GLY A 184 2.52 -6.41 44.17
C GLY A 184 1.01 -6.56 43.94
N GLY A 185 0.22 -5.67 44.50
CA GLY A 185 -1.24 -5.73 44.41
C GLY A 185 -1.84 -6.94 45.13
N SER A 186 -3.01 -7.42 44.67
CA SER A 186 -3.72 -8.56 45.26
C SER A 186 -4.19 -9.56 44.21
N LEU A 187 -4.06 -10.85 44.52
CA LEU A 187 -4.74 -11.93 43.80
C LEU A 187 -6.06 -12.25 44.51
N THR A 188 -7.19 -12.03 43.81
CA THR A 188 -8.53 -12.21 44.38
C THR A 188 -9.27 -13.28 43.60
N SER A 189 -9.94 -14.20 44.30
CA SER A 189 -10.82 -15.21 43.74
C SER A 189 -12.19 -15.14 44.45
N ASN A 190 -13.28 -14.92 43.69
CA ASN A 190 -14.64 -14.77 44.26
C ASN A 190 -14.74 -13.80 45.45
N GLY A 191 -14.05 -12.66 45.38
CA GLY A 191 -14.01 -11.65 46.45
C GLY A 191 -13.03 -11.96 47.62
N VAL A 192 -12.39 -13.11 47.61
CA VAL A 192 -11.42 -13.48 48.64
C VAL A 192 -10.01 -13.17 48.18
N VAL A 193 -9.27 -12.34 48.94
CA VAL A 193 -7.87 -12.06 48.68
C VAL A 193 -7.02 -13.25 49.11
N VAL A 194 -6.40 -13.96 48.16
CA VAL A 194 -5.80 -15.29 48.37
C VAL A 194 -4.69 -15.28 49.40
N HIS A 195 -3.84 -14.25 49.42
CA HIS A 195 -2.65 -14.20 50.32
C HIS A 195 -2.91 -13.59 51.69
N THR A 196 -4.13 -13.05 51.95
CA THR A 196 -4.46 -12.43 53.25
C THR A 196 -5.74 -12.96 53.88
N HIS A 197 -6.42 -13.95 53.28
CA HIS A 197 -7.68 -14.50 53.80
C HIS A 197 -7.43 -15.28 55.11
N LYS A 198 -8.43 -15.28 55.96
CA LYS A 198 -8.41 -15.97 57.26
C LYS A 198 -9.55 -17.00 57.33
N HIS A 199 -9.28 -18.07 58.00
CA HIS A 199 -10.30 -19.08 58.32
C HIS A 199 -10.85 -18.85 59.75
N GLY A 200 -12.15 -18.79 59.89
CA GLY A 200 -12.80 -18.72 61.21
C GLY A 200 -12.97 -20.12 61.80
N GLY A 201 -13.12 -20.19 63.15
CA GLY A 201 -13.38 -21.43 63.85
C GLY A 201 -12.20 -22.36 64.11
N VAL A 202 -10.97 -21.91 63.90
CA VAL A 202 -9.72 -22.64 64.19
C VAL A 202 -9.15 -22.21 65.54
N GLN A 203 -8.79 -23.17 66.41
CA GLN A 203 -8.00 -22.90 67.63
C GLN A 203 -6.56 -22.58 67.26
N THR A 204 -6.00 -21.57 67.90
CA THR A 204 -4.58 -21.23 67.78
C THR A 204 -3.70 -22.31 68.39
N GLY A 205 -2.79 -22.90 67.64
CA GLY A 205 -1.86 -23.93 68.07
C GLY A 205 -0.60 -23.90 67.21
N GLY A 206 0.46 -24.58 67.67
CA GLY A 206 1.77 -24.67 67.00
C GLY A 206 1.84 -25.70 65.88
N GLY A 207 0.70 -26.37 65.56
CA GLY A 207 0.62 -27.36 64.48
C GLY A 207 0.44 -26.72 63.11
N GLN A 208 1.03 -27.29 62.08
CA GLN A 208 0.83 -26.92 60.70
C GLN A 208 -0.11 -27.92 60.01
N THR A 209 -0.96 -27.46 59.13
CA THR A 209 -1.76 -28.35 58.26
C THR A 209 -0.83 -28.97 57.20
N GLN A 210 -1.15 -30.18 56.77
CA GLN A 210 -0.50 -30.79 55.62
C GLN A 210 -0.84 -30.03 54.34
N VAL A 211 0.04 -30.16 53.33
CA VAL A 211 -0.22 -29.60 51.98
C VAL A 211 -1.54 -30.16 51.40
N PRO A 212 -2.29 -29.36 50.65
CA PRO A 212 -3.46 -29.84 49.92
C PRO A 212 -3.11 -31.02 49.03
N SER A 213 -3.89 -32.10 49.08
CA SER A 213 -3.75 -33.30 48.23
C SER A 213 -4.44 -33.08 46.87
#